data_e357e56f7197e9fb7466f65d2a5eebc5
#
_entry.id   e357e56f7197e9fb7466f65d2a5eebc5
#
_cell.length_a   1.000
_cell.length_b   1.000
_cell.length_c   1.000
_cell.angle_alpha   90.00
_cell.angle_beta   90.00
_cell.angle_gamma   90.00
#
_symmetry.space_group_name_H-M   'P 1'
#
loop_
_entity.id
_entity.type
_entity.pdbx_description
1 polymer ?
#
loop_
_entity_poly.entity_id
_entity_poly.type
_entity_poly.pdbx_seq_one_letter_code
_entity_poly.pdbx_strand_id
1 'polypeptide(L)'
;LLSVGFAEDDSGMAPASLTKQVGRLSGGWRMKLALVRAMLMKADILLLDEPTNHLDPGNVKWVIDYLVGLTSVTSIIVSHDIKVLDQVCTHVLQIDNLKLKQYKGNLTEVANKYVPDLMSYFKLKATKFTMRFPQPGPLEGVSSKGKHIMKMTNITFTYPGAPKPQLTGVTVRVSLSTRAACIGANVAGKSTMIKLLTGELQPDKGSGEVWKHPNARVAYVAQHAFHHIEHHLEKTPN
;
A
#
# COMPACT_ATOMS: atom_id res chain seq x y z
N LEU A 1 -3.19 -2.92 -23.90
CA LEU A 1 -3.48 -3.42 -22.54
C LEU A 1 -2.91 -4.80 -22.29
N LEU A 2 -3.00 -5.73 -23.26
CA LEU A 2 -2.46 -7.10 -23.13
C LEU A 2 -0.95 -7.09 -22.85
N SER A 3 -0.19 -6.22 -23.52
CA SER A 3 1.27 -6.12 -23.35
C SER A 3 1.70 -5.70 -21.93
N VAL A 4 0.80 -5.15 -21.14
CA VAL A 4 1.05 -4.76 -19.74
C VAL A 4 0.41 -5.73 -18.73
N GLY A 5 -0.12 -6.85 -19.24
CA GLY A 5 -0.61 -7.97 -18.42
C GLY A 5 -2.10 -7.96 -18.12
N PHE A 6 -2.90 -7.15 -18.80
CA PHE A 6 -4.36 -7.32 -18.78
C PHE A 6 -4.73 -8.60 -19.53
N ALA A 7 -5.73 -9.32 -19.04
CA ALA A 7 -6.18 -10.58 -19.63
C ALA A 7 -7.43 -10.38 -20.49
N GLU A 8 -7.48 -11.08 -21.62
CA GLU A 8 -8.72 -11.31 -22.33
C GLU A 8 -9.51 -12.38 -21.56
N ASP A 9 -10.37 -11.93 -20.69
CA ASP A 9 -11.22 -12.80 -19.89
C ASP A 9 -12.63 -12.20 -19.88
N ASP A 10 -13.49 -12.73 -20.74
CA ASP A 10 -14.88 -12.29 -20.87
C ASP A 10 -15.72 -12.57 -19.62
N SER A 11 -15.27 -13.48 -18.76
CA SER A 11 -15.93 -13.74 -17.47
C SER A 11 -15.71 -12.63 -16.44
N GLY A 12 -14.73 -11.75 -16.64
CA GLY A 12 -14.33 -10.70 -15.69
C GLY A 12 -13.70 -11.25 -14.40
N MET A 13 -13.33 -12.54 -14.38
CA MET A 13 -12.82 -13.23 -13.19
C MET A 13 -11.33 -12.95 -12.95
N ALA A 14 -10.55 -12.73 -14.00
CA ALA A 14 -9.14 -12.42 -13.85
C ALA A 14 -8.94 -11.12 -13.06
N PRO A 15 -7.88 -11.02 -12.24
CA PRO A 15 -7.59 -9.82 -11.45
C PRO A 15 -7.54 -8.54 -12.28
N ALA A 16 -7.19 -8.65 -13.56
CA ALA A 16 -7.05 -7.55 -14.51
C ALA A 16 -7.71 -7.90 -15.86
N SER A 17 -8.94 -8.40 -15.84
CA SER A 17 -9.73 -8.62 -17.05
C SER A 17 -10.03 -7.30 -17.76
N LEU A 18 -10.03 -7.31 -19.10
CA LEU A 18 -10.42 -6.16 -19.93
C LEU A 18 -11.89 -5.77 -19.74
N THR A 19 -12.75 -6.71 -19.35
CA THR A 19 -14.19 -6.50 -19.12
C THR A 19 -14.50 -6.03 -17.68
N LYS A 20 -13.50 -6.07 -16.79
CA LYS A 20 -13.67 -5.70 -15.39
C LYS A 20 -13.83 -4.20 -15.20
N GLN A 21 -14.82 -3.79 -14.43
CA GLN A 21 -15.03 -2.37 -14.07
C GLN A 21 -13.78 -1.80 -13.39
N VAL A 22 -13.35 -0.60 -13.81
CA VAL A 22 -12.14 0.08 -13.27
C VAL A 22 -12.19 0.21 -11.74
N GLY A 23 -13.36 0.48 -11.17
CA GLY A 23 -13.55 0.57 -9.72
C GLY A 23 -13.27 -0.74 -8.95
N ARG A 24 -13.31 -1.88 -9.64
CA ARG A 24 -13.01 -3.21 -9.07
C ARG A 24 -11.55 -3.65 -9.26
N LEU A 25 -10.74 -2.85 -9.97
CA LEU A 25 -9.31 -3.09 -10.10
C LEU A 25 -8.57 -2.73 -8.79
N SER A 26 -7.51 -3.45 -8.49
CA SER A 26 -6.60 -3.05 -7.40
C SER A 26 -5.87 -1.74 -7.72
N GLY A 27 -5.32 -1.08 -6.71
CA GLY A 27 -4.57 0.16 -6.88
C GLY A 27 -3.44 0.04 -7.92
N GLY A 28 -2.70 -1.08 -7.91
CA GLY A 28 -1.65 -1.35 -8.89
C GLY A 28 -2.17 -1.46 -10.32
N TRP A 29 -3.29 -2.12 -10.53
CA TRP A 29 -3.89 -2.23 -11.85
C TRP A 29 -4.49 -0.93 -12.35
N ARG A 30 -5.06 -0.10 -11.45
CA ARG A 30 -5.50 1.26 -11.80
C ARG A 30 -4.33 2.14 -12.23
N MET A 31 -3.19 2.05 -11.52
CA MET A 31 -1.97 2.79 -11.89
C MET A 31 -1.44 2.35 -13.25
N LYS A 32 -1.34 1.04 -13.51
CA LYS A 32 -0.97 0.52 -14.83
C LYS A 32 -1.89 1.03 -15.93
N LEU A 33 -3.21 1.03 -15.68
CA LEU A 33 -4.18 1.54 -16.64
C LEU A 33 -3.99 3.05 -16.90
N ALA A 34 -3.71 3.83 -15.87
CA ALA A 34 -3.41 5.26 -16.02
C ALA A 34 -2.15 5.51 -16.85
N LEU A 35 -1.08 4.76 -16.61
CA LEU A 35 0.15 4.83 -17.41
C LEU A 35 -0.09 4.41 -18.86
N VAL A 36 -0.82 3.31 -19.09
CA VAL A 36 -1.17 2.88 -20.46
C VAL A 36 -2.00 3.94 -21.18
N ARG A 37 -2.93 4.61 -20.48
CA ARG A 37 -3.67 5.73 -21.05
C ARG A 37 -2.73 6.86 -21.48
N ALA A 38 -1.77 7.24 -20.65
CA ALA A 38 -0.78 8.24 -20.98
C ALA A 38 0.08 7.84 -22.20
N MET A 39 0.46 6.55 -22.29
CA MET A 39 1.15 6.00 -23.47
C MET A 39 0.35 6.15 -24.76
N LEU A 40 -0.96 5.84 -24.71
CA LEU A 40 -1.83 5.93 -25.87
C LEU A 40 -2.04 7.38 -26.34
N MET A 41 -1.90 8.35 -25.45
CA MET A 41 -1.97 9.77 -25.78
C MET A 41 -0.73 10.27 -26.55
N LYS A 42 0.33 9.46 -26.64
CA LYS A 42 1.61 9.85 -27.27
C LYS A 42 2.13 11.19 -26.73
N ALA A 43 2.06 11.34 -25.41
CA ALA A 43 2.42 12.61 -24.77
C ALA A 43 3.92 12.90 -24.92
N ASP A 44 4.28 14.13 -25.24
CA ASP A 44 5.67 14.61 -25.27
C ASP A 44 6.20 14.84 -23.85
N ILE A 45 5.31 15.16 -22.91
CA ILE A 45 5.63 15.42 -21.51
C ILE A 45 4.73 14.54 -20.63
N LEU A 46 5.35 13.80 -19.71
CA LEU A 46 4.69 12.95 -18.74
C LEU A 46 4.89 13.50 -17.33
N LEU A 47 3.81 13.82 -16.66
CA LEU A 47 3.80 14.30 -15.28
C LEU A 47 3.31 13.20 -14.36
N LEU A 48 4.14 12.80 -13.40
CA LEU A 48 3.87 11.69 -12.50
C LEU A 48 4.00 12.17 -11.04
N ASP A 49 2.91 12.01 -10.29
CA ASP A 49 2.88 12.29 -8.86
C ASP A 49 2.71 10.97 -8.09
N GLU A 50 3.74 10.60 -7.33
CA GLU A 50 3.82 9.37 -6.54
C GLU A 50 3.41 8.09 -7.31
N PRO A 51 4.00 7.82 -8.51
CA PRO A 51 3.52 6.77 -9.42
C PRO A 51 3.73 5.35 -8.89
N THR A 52 4.58 5.18 -7.88
CA THR A 52 4.88 3.88 -7.27
C THR A 52 4.15 3.66 -5.95
N ASN A 53 3.37 4.64 -5.51
CA ASN A 53 2.68 4.57 -4.24
C ASN A 53 1.64 3.42 -4.24
N HIS A 54 1.60 2.64 -3.16
CA HIS A 54 0.71 1.48 -3.00
C HIS A 54 0.92 0.33 -4.01
N LEU A 55 2.02 0.34 -4.78
CA LEU A 55 2.36 -0.77 -5.66
C LEU A 55 3.15 -1.86 -4.90
N ASP A 56 2.99 -3.10 -5.32
CA ASP A 56 3.88 -4.18 -4.91
C ASP A 56 5.22 -4.09 -5.67
N PRO A 57 6.28 -4.75 -5.17
CA PRO A 57 7.62 -4.66 -5.76
C PRO A 57 7.69 -5.03 -7.25
N GLY A 58 6.85 -5.98 -7.70
CA GLY A 58 6.80 -6.38 -9.11
C GLY A 58 6.24 -5.26 -10.00
N ASN A 59 5.19 -4.59 -9.53
CA ASN A 59 4.61 -3.46 -10.25
C ASN A 59 5.52 -2.22 -10.19
N VAL A 60 6.22 -1.97 -9.07
CA VAL A 60 7.24 -0.91 -8.99
C VAL A 60 8.34 -1.13 -10.03
N LYS A 61 8.88 -2.37 -10.11
CA LYS A 61 9.89 -2.70 -11.11
C LYS A 61 9.38 -2.45 -12.53
N TRP A 62 8.16 -2.87 -12.84
CA TRP A 62 7.56 -2.63 -14.15
C TRP A 62 7.47 -1.13 -14.48
N VAL A 63 7.07 -0.28 -13.52
CA VAL A 63 7.04 1.19 -13.71
C VAL A 63 8.44 1.76 -13.98
N ILE A 64 9.45 1.31 -13.24
CA ILE A 64 10.84 1.73 -13.43
C ILE A 64 11.31 1.35 -14.84
N ASP A 65 11.17 0.08 -15.21
CA ASP A 65 11.61 -0.43 -16.52
C ASP A 65 10.91 0.32 -17.67
N TYR A 66 9.63 0.63 -17.49
CA TYR A 66 8.87 1.44 -18.45
C TYR A 66 9.42 2.87 -18.56
N LEU A 67 9.61 3.58 -17.44
CA LEU A 67 10.08 4.96 -17.43
C LEU A 67 11.53 5.10 -17.96
N VAL A 68 12.40 4.16 -17.63
CA VAL A 68 13.76 4.10 -18.17
C VAL A 68 13.75 3.88 -19.68
N GLY A 69 12.80 3.11 -20.21
CA GLY A 69 12.63 2.87 -21.64
C GLY A 69 12.11 4.08 -22.43
N LEU A 70 11.58 5.12 -21.78
CA LEU A 70 11.04 6.32 -22.42
C LEU A 70 12.17 7.31 -22.80
N THR A 71 12.88 7.04 -23.90
CA THR A 71 14.01 7.88 -24.33
C THR A 71 13.60 9.15 -25.08
N SER A 72 12.39 9.21 -25.64
CA SER A 72 11.87 10.32 -26.45
C SER A 72 10.86 11.21 -25.72
N VAL A 73 10.50 10.89 -24.48
CA VAL A 73 9.50 11.61 -23.69
C VAL A 73 10.17 12.29 -22.51
N THR A 74 9.84 13.56 -22.29
CA THR A 74 10.26 14.27 -21.08
C THR A 74 9.35 13.90 -19.93
N SER A 75 9.90 13.42 -18.81
CA SER A 75 9.10 13.09 -17.63
C SER A 75 9.51 13.91 -16.40
N ILE A 76 8.51 14.38 -15.66
CA ILE A 76 8.70 15.01 -14.35
C ILE A 76 8.03 14.07 -13.33
N ILE A 77 8.82 13.61 -12.36
CA ILE A 77 8.42 12.62 -11.39
C ILE A 77 8.56 13.21 -9.99
N VAL A 78 7.45 13.23 -9.24
CA VAL A 78 7.46 13.53 -7.81
C VAL A 78 7.35 12.20 -7.08
N SER A 79 8.29 11.89 -6.21
CA SER A 79 8.26 10.68 -5.39
C SER A 79 9.11 10.84 -4.13
N HIS A 80 8.76 10.08 -3.10
CA HIS A 80 9.57 9.88 -1.90
C HIS A 80 10.39 8.57 -1.95
N ASP A 81 10.23 7.76 -2.99
CA ASP A 81 11.00 6.52 -3.18
C ASP A 81 12.35 6.83 -3.83
N ILE A 82 13.39 6.89 -2.99
CA ILE A 82 14.77 7.17 -3.41
C ILE A 82 15.24 6.20 -4.49
N LYS A 83 14.88 4.91 -4.38
CA LYS A 83 15.36 3.89 -5.32
C LYS A 83 14.77 4.10 -6.71
N VAL A 84 13.50 4.50 -6.78
CA VAL A 84 12.83 4.84 -8.03
C VAL A 84 13.47 6.06 -8.67
N LEU A 85 13.61 7.15 -7.90
CA LEU A 85 14.21 8.40 -8.38
C LEU A 85 15.65 8.19 -8.87
N ASP A 86 16.43 7.42 -8.12
CA ASP A 86 17.85 7.19 -8.47
C ASP A 86 18.03 6.36 -9.76
N GLN A 87 17.12 5.44 -10.04
CA GLN A 87 17.18 4.61 -11.23
C GLN A 87 16.59 5.27 -12.47
N VAL A 88 15.63 6.17 -12.32
CA VAL A 88 14.86 6.74 -13.44
C VAL A 88 15.35 8.14 -13.81
N CYS A 89 15.74 8.97 -12.82
CA CYS A 89 15.96 10.38 -13.05
C CYS A 89 17.37 10.68 -13.60
N THR A 90 17.42 11.53 -14.61
CA THR A 90 18.67 12.09 -15.18
C THR A 90 18.97 13.49 -14.66
N HIS A 91 18.00 14.13 -14.04
CA HIS A 91 18.10 15.45 -13.43
C HIS A 91 17.29 15.48 -12.13
N VAL A 92 17.73 16.29 -11.18
CA VAL A 92 17.05 16.50 -9.90
C VAL A 92 16.59 17.95 -9.80
N LEU A 93 15.32 18.14 -9.48
CA LEU A 93 14.74 19.44 -9.17
C LEU A 93 14.51 19.51 -7.65
N GLN A 94 15.26 20.38 -6.98
CA GLN A 94 15.12 20.61 -5.54
C GLN A 94 14.35 21.91 -5.30
N ILE A 95 13.28 21.82 -4.54
CA ILE A 95 12.57 23.00 -4.03
C ILE A 95 13.05 23.25 -2.61
N ASP A 96 13.72 24.38 -2.41
CA ASP A 96 14.28 24.79 -1.13
C ASP A 96 14.06 26.29 -0.91
N ASN A 97 13.52 26.70 0.25
CA ASN A 97 13.23 28.09 0.59
C ASN A 97 12.47 28.85 -0.53
N LEU A 98 11.43 28.24 -1.08
CA LEU A 98 10.59 28.76 -2.19
C LEU A 98 11.38 29.00 -3.50
N LYS A 99 12.56 28.44 -3.63
CA LYS A 99 13.39 28.51 -4.86
C LYS A 99 13.56 27.13 -5.45
N LEU A 100 13.58 27.08 -6.79
CA LEU A 100 13.85 25.87 -7.55
C LEU A 100 15.32 25.85 -7.95
N LYS A 101 16.01 24.77 -7.59
CA LYS A 101 17.37 24.47 -8.04
C LYS A 101 17.34 23.22 -8.91
N GLN A 102 18.07 23.28 -10.03
CA GLN A 102 18.19 22.15 -10.94
C GLN A 102 19.61 21.61 -10.95
N TYR A 103 19.75 20.30 -10.90
CA TYR A 103 21.01 19.59 -10.95
C TYR A 103 20.96 18.51 -12.02
N LYS A 104 22.09 18.34 -12.75
CA LYS A 104 22.26 17.25 -13.70
C LYS A 104 22.88 16.04 -12.99
N GLY A 105 22.30 14.88 -13.19
CA GLY A 105 22.69 13.62 -12.59
C GLY A 105 21.52 12.92 -11.91
N ASN A 106 21.72 11.67 -11.51
CA ASN A 106 20.76 10.95 -10.68
C ASN A 106 20.83 11.46 -9.22
N LEU A 107 19.95 10.95 -8.38
CA LEU A 107 19.82 11.42 -6.99
C LEU A 107 21.11 11.21 -6.19
N THR A 108 21.75 10.05 -6.35
CA THR A 108 23.01 9.71 -5.66
C THR A 108 24.15 10.61 -6.11
N GLU A 109 24.29 10.85 -7.41
CA GLU A 109 25.32 11.75 -7.96
C GLU A 109 25.17 13.18 -7.47
N VAL A 110 23.93 13.69 -7.49
CA VAL A 110 23.60 15.05 -7.02
C VAL A 110 23.85 15.19 -5.52
N ALA A 111 23.46 14.21 -4.73
CA ALA A 111 23.72 14.20 -3.29
C ALA A 111 25.22 14.22 -2.98
N ASN A 112 26.02 13.42 -3.65
CA ASN A 112 27.44 13.33 -3.40
C ASN A 112 28.21 14.61 -3.86
N LYS A 113 27.76 15.24 -4.95
CA LYS A 113 28.51 16.33 -5.59
C LYS A 113 28.07 17.73 -5.14
N TYR A 114 26.77 17.94 -4.98
CA TYR A 114 26.20 19.28 -4.82
C TYR A 114 25.47 19.51 -3.50
N VAL A 115 24.82 18.49 -2.96
CA VAL A 115 23.93 18.62 -1.80
C VAL A 115 24.12 17.43 -0.87
N PRO A 116 25.22 17.39 -0.07
CA PRO A 116 25.49 16.28 0.84
C PRO A 116 24.34 16.00 1.81
N ASP A 117 23.58 17.02 2.18
CA ASP A 117 22.41 16.89 3.05
C ASP A 117 21.18 16.33 2.34
N LEU A 118 21.17 16.22 1.00
CA LEU A 118 20.04 15.71 0.24
C LEU A 118 19.72 14.26 0.64
N MET A 119 20.73 13.42 0.81
CA MET A 119 20.56 12.04 1.32
C MET A 119 20.13 12.00 2.78
N SER A 120 20.49 13.01 3.58
CA SER A 120 20.00 13.12 4.96
C SER A 120 18.54 13.56 5.02
N TYR A 121 18.09 14.31 4.03
CA TYR A 121 16.68 14.70 3.87
C TYR A 121 15.82 13.51 3.48
N PHE A 122 16.30 12.64 2.57
CA PHE A 122 15.62 11.40 2.19
C PHE A 122 15.86 10.24 3.17
N LYS A 123 17.06 10.08 3.69
CA LYS A 123 17.27 9.35 4.92
C LYS A 123 16.66 10.26 5.98
N LEU A 124 15.36 10.34 6.01
CA LEU A 124 14.65 10.98 7.10
C LEU A 124 15.58 10.87 8.29
N LYS A 125 16.21 11.98 8.72
CA LYS A 125 16.57 12.08 10.12
C LYS A 125 15.29 11.62 10.74
N ALA A 126 15.24 10.33 11.07
CA ALA A 126 14.25 9.84 11.96
C ALA A 126 14.51 10.75 13.15
N THR A 127 13.87 11.89 13.11
CA THR A 127 13.69 12.70 14.29
C THR A 127 13.18 11.63 15.20
N LYS A 128 14.01 11.21 16.19
CA LYS A 128 13.62 10.20 17.15
C LYS A 128 12.46 10.81 17.89
N PHE A 129 11.35 10.91 17.18
CA PHE A 129 10.07 11.28 17.76
C PHE A 129 9.63 10.04 18.51
N THR A 130 10.13 9.94 19.72
CA THR A 130 9.79 8.84 20.61
C THR A 130 8.42 9.15 21.14
N MET A 131 7.37 8.82 20.40
CA MET A 131 6.03 8.77 20.94
C MET A 131 6.02 7.71 22.03
N ARG A 132 5.97 8.13 23.28
CA ARG A 132 5.72 7.25 24.41
C ARG A 132 4.23 7.20 24.64
N PHE A 133 3.59 6.20 24.06
CA PHE A 133 2.22 5.90 24.45
C PHE A 133 2.20 5.34 25.88
N PRO A 134 1.21 5.71 26.70
CA PRO A 134 1.02 5.07 27.99
C PRO A 134 0.86 3.57 27.78
N GLN A 135 1.52 2.77 28.61
CA GLN A 135 1.39 1.33 28.56
C GLN A 135 -0.09 0.96 28.79
N PRO A 136 -0.71 0.16 27.90
CA PRO A 136 -2.06 -0.30 28.14
C PRO A 136 -2.08 -1.10 29.45
N GLY A 137 -3.10 -0.87 30.26
CA GLY A 137 -3.32 -1.64 31.49
C GLY A 137 -3.48 -3.14 31.16
N PRO A 138 -3.32 -4.02 32.16
CA PRO A 138 -3.52 -5.45 31.97
C PRO A 138 -4.93 -5.74 31.42
N LEU A 139 -5.03 -6.67 30.50
CA LEU A 139 -6.32 -7.09 29.96
C LEU A 139 -7.01 -7.99 31.01
N GLU A 140 -8.13 -7.54 31.53
CA GLU A 140 -8.89 -8.27 32.53
C GLU A 140 -9.33 -9.64 32.00
N GLY A 141 -9.14 -10.70 32.80
CA GLY A 141 -9.41 -12.08 32.42
C GLY A 141 -8.28 -12.77 31.63
N VAL A 142 -7.16 -12.09 31.39
CA VAL A 142 -5.99 -12.67 30.71
C VAL A 142 -4.79 -12.67 31.65
N SER A 143 -4.52 -13.82 32.25
CA SER A 143 -3.42 -14.00 33.21
C SER A 143 -2.04 -14.21 32.58
N SER A 144 -1.97 -14.51 31.29
CA SER A 144 -0.72 -14.81 30.58
C SER A 144 -0.66 -14.10 29.23
N LYS A 145 0.50 -13.50 28.93
CA LYS A 145 0.74 -12.83 27.63
C LYS A 145 0.61 -13.77 26.44
N GLY A 146 0.83 -15.07 26.61
CA GLY A 146 0.70 -16.07 25.55
C GLY A 146 -0.75 -16.55 25.31
N LYS A 147 -1.69 -16.20 26.18
CA LYS A 147 -3.11 -16.57 25.99
C LYS A 147 -3.68 -15.85 24.78
N HIS A 148 -4.39 -16.59 23.94
CA HIS A 148 -5.01 -16.02 22.76
C HIS A 148 -6.10 -15.02 23.14
N ILE A 149 -6.09 -13.86 22.52
CA ILE A 149 -7.08 -12.79 22.70
C ILE A 149 -7.96 -12.61 21.46
N MET A 150 -7.47 -13.06 20.30
CA MET A 150 -8.26 -13.17 19.07
C MET A 150 -7.89 -14.46 18.35
N LYS A 151 -8.86 -15.08 17.75
CA LYS A 151 -8.71 -16.36 17.06
C LYS A 151 -9.63 -16.39 15.84
N MET A 152 -9.09 -16.82 14.73
CA MET A 152 -9.82 -17.13 13.51
C MET A 152 -9.44 -18.57 13.15
N THR A 153 -10.41 -19.47 13.01
CA THR A 153 -10.14 -20.90 12.82
C THR A 153 -10.87 -21.41 11.59
N ASN A 154 -10.11 -21.92 10.62
CA ASN A 154 -10.63 -22.55 9.40
C ASN A 154 -11.64 -21.66 8.63
N ILE A 155 -11.32 -20.37 8.48
CA ILE A 155 -12.22 -19.40 7.86
C ILE A 155 -12.09 -19.45 6.35
N THR A 156 -13.23 -19.54 5.69
CA THR A 156 -13.39 -19.28 4.25
C THR A 156 -14.26 -18.04 4.08
N PHE A 157 -13.89 -17.20 3.12
CA PHE A 157 -14.64 -15.97 2.83
C PHE A 157 -14.68 -15.69 1.34
N THR A 158 -15.87 -15.40 0.85
CA THR A 158 -16.17 -15.03 -0.54
C THR A 158 -16.85 -13.66 -0.56
N TYR A 159 -16.33 -12.73 -1.35
CA TYR A 159 -17.04 -11.46 -1.56
C TYR A 159 -18.34 -11.68 -2.33
N PRO A 160 -19.42 -10.92 -2.01
CA PRO A 160 -20.67 -11.02 -2.76
C PRO A 160 -20.44 -10.86 -4.28
N GLY A 161 -20.94 -11.82 -5.05
CA GLY A 161 -20.78 -11.86 -6.50
C GLY A 161 -19.39 -12.27 -7.00
N ALA A 162 -18.48 -12.68 -6.12
CA ALA A 162 -17.21 -13.26 -6.53
C ALA A 162 -17.38 -14.77 -6.83
N PRO A 163 -16.75 -15.28 -7.90
CA PRO A 163 -16.88 -16.67 -8.31
C PRO A 163 -16.00 -17.64 -7.50
N LYS A 164 -15.04 -17.10 -6.76
CA LYS A 164 -14.09 -17.89 -5.96
C LYS A 164 -13.89 -17.25 -4.59
N PRO A 165 -13.62 -18.06 -3.56
CA PRO A 165 -13.25 -17.56 -2.25
C PRO A 165 -12.00 -16.67 -2.31
N GLN A 166 -12.01 -15.57 -1.56
CA GLN A 166 -10.85 -14.72 -1.35
C GLN A 166 -9.89 -15.30 -0.32
N LEU A 167 -10.43 -16.03 0.65
CA LEU A 167 -9.68 -16.77 1.66
C LEU A 167 -10.29 -18.16 1.81
N THR A 168 -9.44 -19.19 2.00
CA THR A 168 -9.88 -20.58 2.15
C THR A 168 -9.13 -21.25 3.31
N GLY A 169 -9.86 -21.72 4.31
CA GLY A 169 -9.32 -22.50 5.42
C GLY A 169 -8.33 -21.74 6.32
N VAL A 170 -8.42 -20.41 6.39
CA VAL A 170 -7.43 -19.58 7.09
C VAL A 170 -7.58 -19.70 8.60
N THR A 171 -6.48 -19.96 9.29
CA THR A 171 -6.40 -20.01 10.75
C THR A 171 -5.34 -19.03 11.26
N VAL A 172 -5.75 -18.12 12.15
CA VAL A 172 -4.87 -17.12 12.78
C VAL A 172 -5.15 -17.09 14.29
N ARG A 173 -4.10 -16.98 15.08
CA ARG A 173 -4.19 -16.85 16.53
C ARG A 173 -3.32 -15.70 17.00
N VAL A 174 -3.89 -14.79 17.77
CA VAL A 174 -3.24 -13.57 18.26
C VAL A 174 -3.30 -13.53 19.77
N SER A 175 -2.18 -13.29 20.41
CA SER A 175 -2.04 -13.07 21.85
C SER A 175 -1.52 -11.67 22.15
N LEU A 176 -1.49 -11.25 23.42
CA LEU A 176 -0.98 -9.94 23.83
C LEU A 176 0.49 -9.68 23.45
N SER A 177 1.28 -10.72 23.27
CA SER A 177 2.70 -10.62 22.89
C SER A 177 2.93 -10.77 21.38
N THR A 178 1.88 -11.04 20.59
CA THR A 178 2.02 -11.30 19.15
C THR A 178 2.28 -10.00 18.39
N ARG A 179 3.34 -10.00 17.58
CA ARG A 179 3.62 -9.01 16.55
C ARG A 179 3.80 -9.76 15.25
N ALA A 180 2.78 -9.77 14.40
CA ALA A 180 2.77 -10.55 13.17
C ALA A 180 2.80 -9.61 11.96
N ALA A 181 3.67 -9.92 10.99
CA ALA A 181 3.65 -9.31 9.67
C ALA A 181 2.82 -10.18 8.73
N CYS A 182 1.84 -9.59 8.04
CA CYS A 182 1.09 -10.24 6.99
C CYS A 182 1.67 -9.84 5.63
N ILE A 183 2.33 -10.77 4.96
CA ILE A 183 2.99 -10.54 3.67
C ILE A 183 2.27 -11.31 2.55
N GLY A 184 2.33 -10.80 1.35
CA GLY A 184 1.71 -11.41 0.16
C GLY A 184 1.51 -10.39 -0.94
N ALA A 185 1.26 -10.86 -2.17
CA ALA A 185 0.96 -10.02 -3.33
C ALA A 185 -0.29 -9.14 -3.10
N ASN A 186 -0.47 -8.13 -3.95
CA ASN A 186 -1.72 -7.37 -3.95
C ASN A 186 -2.88 -8.33 -4.27
N VAL A 187 -4.04 -8.05 -3.69
CA VAL A 187 -5.24 -8.89 -3.81
C VAL A 187 -5.16 -10.27 -3.12
N ALA A 188 -4.05 -10.62 -2.47
CA ALA A 188 -3.90 -11.91 -1.76
C ALA A 188 -4.83 -12.10 -0.54
N GLY A 189 -5.66 -11.12 -0.20
CA GLY A 189 -6.60 -11.21 0.92
C GLY A 189 -6.11 -10.68 2.26
N LYS A 190 -4.96 -9.98 2.31
CA LYS A 190 -4.39 -9.40 3.56
C LYS A 190 -5.38 -8.50 4.31
N SER A 191 -5.94 -7.52 3.61
CA SER A 191 -6.93 -6.60 4.19
C SER A 191 -8.25 -7.30 4.53
N THR A 192 -8.64 -8.30 3.74
CA THR A 192 -9.82 -9.14 4.00
C THR A 192 -9.67 -9.91 5.30
N MET A 193 -8.49 -10.48 5.54
CA MET A 193 -8.19 -11.20 6.80
C MET A 193 -8.29 -10.27 8.01
N ILE A 194 -7.76 -9.05 7.93
CA ILE A 194 -7.86 -8.06 9.02
C ILE A 194 -9.32 -7.68 9.26
N LYS A 195 -10.09 -7.40 8.21
CA LYS A 195 -11.52 -7.06 8.32
C LYS A 195 -12.37 -8.18 8.93
N LEU A 196 -12.02 -9.43 8.66
CA LEU A 196 -12.65 -10.58 9.33
C LEU A 196 -12.27 -10.64 10.82
N LEU A 197 -11.00 -10.41 11.15
CA LEU A 197 -10.53 -10.37 12.54
C LEU A 197 -11.16 -9.21 13.34
N THR A 198 -11.37 -8.05 12.71
CA THR A 198 -12.03 -6.90 13.37
C THR A 198 -13.53 -7.01 13.44
N GLY A 199 -14.14 -7.91 12.65
CA GLY A 199 -15.59 -8.13 12.60
C GLY A 199 -16.31 -7.23 11.59
N GLU A 200 -15.58 -6.47 10.76
CA GLU A 200 -16.16 -5.68 9.66
C GLU A 200 -16.73 -6.58 8.54
N LEU A 201 -16.17 -7.77 8.39
CA LEU A 201 -16.68 -8.81 7.48
C LEU A 201 -17.04 -10.05 8.29
N GLN A 202 -18.04 -10.79 7.80
CA GLN A 202 -18.43 -12.06 8.37
C GLN A 202 -17.96 -13.21 7.47
N PRO A 203 -17.46 -14.32 8.03
CA PRO A 203 -17.09 -15.48 7.25
C PRO A 203 -18.30 -16.11 6.54
N ASP A 204 -18.02 -16.91 5.51
CA ASP A 204 -19.05 -17.64 4.79
C ASP A 204 -19.81 -18.58 5.74
N LYS A 205 -21.13 -18.74 5.53
CA LYS A 205 -21.96 -19.63 6.32
C LYS A 205 -21.43 -21.07 6.27
N GLY A 206 -21.26 -21.66 7.45
CA GLY A 206 -20.71 -23.02 7.57
C GLY A 206 -19.19 -23.11 7.50
N SER A 207 -18.46 -22.00 7.29
CA SER A 207 -17.03 -21.94 7.53
C SER A 207 -16.76 -21.81 9.05
N GLY A 208 -15.49 -21.84 9.44
CA GLY A 208 -15.08 -21.83 10.85
C GLY A 208 -15.54 -20.63 11.68
N GLU A 209 -14.83 -20.31 12.73
CA GLU A 209 -15.23 -19.34 13.75
C GLU A 209 -14.18 -18.22 13.89
N VAL A 210 -14.68 -16.97 14.04
CA VAL A 210 -13.89 -15.83 14.50
C VAL A 210 -14.27 -15.50 15.94
N TRP A 211 -13.30 -15.60 16.84
CA TRP A 211 -13.48 -15.32 18.26
C TRP A 211 -12.57 -14.19 18.72
N LYS A 212 -13.12 -13.29 19.52
CA LYS A 212 -12.42 -12.19 20.17
C LYS A 212 -12.73 -12.21 21.67
N HIS A 213 -11.69 -12.01 22.49
CA HIS A 213 -11.89 -11.86 23.93
C HIS A 213 -12.82 -10.67 24.23
N PRO A 214 -13.85 -10.82 25.08
CA PRO A 214 -14.85 -9.76 25.31
C PRO A 214 -14.23 -8.41 25.71
N ASN A 215 -13.19 -8.43 26.54
CA ASN A 215 -12.54 -7.24 27.05
C ASN A 215 -11.43 -6.71 26.09
N ALA A 216 -11.19 -7.37 24.94
CA ALA A 216 -10.17 -6.91 24.00
C ALA A 216 -10.63 -5.63 23.28
N ARG A 217 -9.90 -4.55 23.49
CA ARG A 217 -10.06 -3.31 22.75
C ARG A 217 -9.19 -3.37 21.49
N VAL A 218 -9.81 -3.33 20.34
CA VAL A 218 -9.13 -3.39 19.03
C VAL A 218 -9.23 -2.04 18.38
N ALA A 219 -8.08 -1.45 18.05
CA ALA A 219 -7.98 -0.29 17.18
C ALA A 219 -7.49 -0.75 15.79
N TYR A 220 -8.17 -0.32 14.75
CA TYR A 220 -7.81 -0.59 13.38
C TYR A 220 -7.44 0.69 12.66
N VAL A 221 -6.21 0.74 12.12
CA VAL A 221 -5.75 1.83 11.25
C VAL A 221 -5.72 1.30 9.84
N ALA A 222 -6.64 1.74 9.01
CA ALA A 222 -6.74 1.31 7.61
C ALA A 222 -5.66 1.95 6.74
N GLN A 223 -5.42 1.37 5.56
CA GLN A 223 -4.48 1.89 4.56
C GLN A 223 -4.80 3.35 4.15
N HIS A 224 -6.09 3.71 4.14
CA HIS A 224 -6.59 5.07 3.94
C HIS A 224 -7.10 5.60 5.29
N ALA A 225 -6.19 5.81 6.23
CA ALA A 225 -6.51 6.22 7.60
C ALA A 225 -7.28 7.54 7.69
N PHE A 226 -7.20 8.38 6.68
CA PHE A 226 -7.95 9.64 6.61
C PHE A 226 -9.46 9.46 6.73
N HIS A 227 -10.03 8.38 6.19
CA HIS A 227 -11.47 8.10 6.34
C HIS A 227 -11.94 7.99 7.79
N HIS A 228 -11.05 7.59 8.71
CA HIS A 228 -11.40 7.49 10.13
C HIS A 228 -11.45 8.84 10.85
N ILE A 229 -10.78 9.86 10.30
CA ILE A 229 -10.71 11.20 10.89
C ILE A 229 -11.50 12.24 10.06
N GLU A 230 -12.04 11.89 8.89
CA GLU A 230 -12.84 12.79 8.04
C GLU A 230 -13.99 13.47 8.80
N HIS A 231 -14.65 12.74 9.69
CA HIS A 231 -15.72 13.28 10.55
C HIS A 231 -15.22 14.18 11.70
N HIS A 232 -13.90 14.35 11.82
CA HIS A 232 -13.26 15.06 12.92
C HIS A 232 -12.26 16.12 12.43
N LEU A 233 -12.24 16.45 11.15
CA LEU A 233 -11.28 17.40 10.56
C LEU A 233 -11.36 18.81 11.15
N GLU A 234 -12.52 19.18 11.72
CA GLU A 234 -12.72 20.48 12.40
C GLU A 234 -12.32 20.46 13.89
N LYS A 235 -11.94 19.29 14.42
CA LYS A 235 -11.55 19.15 15.82
C LYS A 235 -10.04 19.27 15.98
N THR A 236 -9.62 19.85 17.11
CA THR A 236 -8.22 19.85 17.51
C THR A 236 -7.84 18.46 18.08
N PRO A 237 -6.56 18.05 18.01
CA PRO A 237 -6.08 16.78 18.55
C PRO A 237 -6.14 16.63 20.08
N ASN A 238 -6.70 17.60 20.80
CA ASN A 238 -6.83 17.60 22.27
C ASN A 238 -8.03 16.80 22.76
#